data_4e3165688b4a4acf6119d874c39352f7
#
_entry.id   4e3165688b4a4acf6119d874c39352f7
#
_cell.length_a   1.000
_cell.length_b   1.000
_cell.length_c   1.000
_cell.angle_alpha   90.00
_cell.angle_beta   90.00
_cell.angle_gamma   90.00
#
_symmetry.space_group_name_H-M   'P 1'
#
loop_
_entity.id
_entity.type
_entity.pdbx_description
1 polymer ?
#
loop_
_entity_poly.entity_id
_entity_poly.type
_entity_poly.pdbx_seq_one_letter_code
_entity_poly.pdbx_strand_id
1 'polypeptide(L)'
;MTGDWYDPDIFPELREAPPWVMQEMIEAEPALVERIVAGAAGADPAALALLARGEGPLAVVGCGTSEHAALGVAEMLREAGVAAVSRGAFEAYCEPQRGGAVIAVSHEGGTWATVQALRAARAAGSATGLITARPESESTRHADAVVATPLVDRSWCHTVGYISPLSAGLALAGAASGAPADAAAAGRTVAAGLESRTAAASAAQNLHGCARLLIVGGGADRTSARELVLKIEEACHLPTAMRDLETLLHGHLPATGPDTGVVLVLCDRRAQATRTARARVLLQACARIGIACAAITTDPGLAELAPAGVVPAPAAEGLPAVAAALLGAAVPLQLLTLELAHARGTNPDLIRREQAPYREAAKIVEGG
;
A
#
# COMPACT_ATOMS: atom_id res chain seq x y z
N MET A 1 2.14 14.38 -29.52
CA MET A 1 0.82 14.81 -30.03
C MET A 1 -0.23 14.13 -29.17
N THR A 2 -0.95 14.90 -28.35
CA THR A 2 -2.08 14.40 -27.56
C THR A 2 -3.19 13.99 -28.54
N GLY A 3 -3.54 12.71 -28.56
CA GLY A 3 -4.65 12.23 -29.39
C GLY A 3 -5.98 12.68 -28.81
N ASP A 4 -7.08 12.59 -29.59
CA ASP A 4 -8.46 12.95 -29.21
C ASP A 4 -9.00 12.20 -27.96
N TRP A 5 -8.21 11.31 -27.37
CA TRP A 5 -8.56 10.50 -26.20
C TRP A 5 -8.13 11.13 -24.86
N TYR A 6 -7.23 12.11 -24.88
CA TYR A 6 -6.69 12.73 -23.67
C TYR A 6 -7.55 13.90 -23.21
N ASP A 7 -8.04 13.81 -21.99
CA ASP A 7 -8.77 14.87 -21.30
C ASP A 7 -7.98 15.27 -20.04
N PRO A 8 -7.43 16.48 -19.95
CA PRO A 8 -6.62 16.91 -18.81
C PRO A 8 -7.41 17.01 -17.49
N ASP A 9 -8.73 17.05 -17.53
CA ASP A 9 -9.57 17.07 -16.34
C ASP A 9 -9.76 15.65 -15.75
N ILE A 10 -9.47 14.61 -16.53
CA ILE A 10 -9.62 13.21 -16.16
C ILE A 10 -8.28 12.51 -16.01
N PHE A 11 -7.37 12.71 -16.98
CA PHE A 11 -6.09 11.99 -17.04
C PHE A 11 -4.99 12.71 -16.25
N PRO A 12 -4.02 11.97 -15.68
CA PRO A 12 -2.77 12.55 -15.19
C PRO A 12 -2.09 13.42 -16.26
N GLU A 13 -1.26 14.35 -15.82
CA GLU A 13 -0.44 15.15 -16.74
C GLU A 13 0.33 14.23 -17.70
N LEU A 14 0.14 14.46 -19.01
CA LEU A 14 0.78 13.64 -20.02
C LEU A 14 2.24 14.06 -20.20
N ARG A 15 3.15 13.19 -19.81
CA ARG A 15 4.61 13.36 -19.97
C ARG A 15 5.15 12.31 -20.94
N GLU A 16 6.08 12.72 -21.78
CA GLU A 16 6.73 11.83 -22.75
C GLU A 16 7.99 11.13 -22.18
N ALA A 17 8.52 11.66 -21.07
CA ALA A 17 9.71 11.17 -20.39
C ALA A 17 9.73 11.55 -18.92
N PRO A 18 10.56 10.89 -18.10
CA PRO A 18 10.81 11.30 -16.71
C PRO A 18 11.28 12.77 -16.61
N PRO A 19 11.05 13.42 -15.46
CA PRO A 19 10.43 12.85 -14.25
C PRO A 19 8.92 12.63 -14.40
N TRP A 20 8.43 11.48 -13.95
CA TRP A 20 7.01 11.15 -13.94
C TRP A 20 6.27 11.85 -12.79
N VAL A 21 4.94 12.00 -12.90
CA VAL A 21 4.09 12.56 -11.83
C VAL A 21 4.19 11.70 -10.57
N MET A 22 4.26 10.38 -10.70
CA MET A 22 4.49 9.43 -9.59
C MET A 22 5.71 9.82 -8.74
N GLN A 23 6.80 10.29 -9.38
CA GLN A 23 7.99 10.74 -8.65
C GLN A 23 7.71 11.94 -7.75
N GLU A 24 6.97 12.93 -8.26
CA GLU A 24 6.59 14.11 -7.47
C GLU A 24 5.69 13.74 -6.30
N MET A 25 4.80 12.77 -6.50
CA MET A 25 3.93 12.26 -5.44
C MET A 25 4.74 11.58 -4.34
N ILE A 26 5.72 10.73 -4.69
CA ILE A 26 6.63 10.11 -3.73
C ILE A 26 7.43 11.16 -2.94
N GLU A 27 7.96 12.16 -3.63
CA GLU A 27 8.76 13.24 -3.01
C GLU A 27 7.94 14.13 -2.06
N ALA A 28 6.62 14.21 -2.26
CA ALA A 28 5.71 14.96 -1.38
C ALA A 28 5.34 14.21 -0.08
N GLU A 29 5.53 12.90 -0.01
CA GLU A 29 5.05 12.05 1.09
C GLU A 29 5.59 12.41 2.48
N PRO A 30 6.87 12.76 2.69
CA PRO A 30 7.38 13.05 4.04
C PRO A 30 6.59 14.15 4.77
N ALA A 31 6.43 15.30 4.13
CA ALA A 31 5.68 16.43 4.71
C ALA A 31 4.18 16.13 4.82
N LEU A 32 3.65 15.35 3.87
CA LEU A 32 2.26 14.90 3.87
C LEU A 32 1.96 14.00 5.07
N VAL A 33 2.80 12.99 5.31
CA VAL A 33 2.66 12.06 6.44
C VAL A 33 2.70 12.80 7.77
N GLU A 34 3.69 13.67 7.97
CA GLU A 34 3.78 14.48 9.19
C GLU A 34 2.50 15.30 9.40
N ARG A 35 2.01 15.97 8.35
CA ARG A 35 0.78 16.78 8.41
C ARG A 35 -0.46 15.95 8.72
N ILE A 36 -0.61 14.75 8.11
CA ILE A 36 -1.76 13.87 8.37
C ILE A 36 -1.73 13.38 9.81
N VAL A 37 -0.59 12.86 10.29
CA VAL A 37 -0.49 12.32 11.64
C VAL A 37 -0.73 13.41 12.68
N ALA A 38 -0.17 14.62 12.50
CA ALA A 38 -0.39 15.76 13.39
C ALA A 38 -1.85 16.24 13.35
N GLY A 39 -2.46 16.30 12.16
CA GLY A 39 -3.84 16.77 11.99
C GLY A 39 -4.89 15.79 12.48
N ALA A 40 -4.69 14.49 12.18
CA ALA A 40 -5.60 13.45 12.62
C ALA A 40 -5.42 13.07 14.10
N ALA A 41 -4.33 13.50 14.76
CA ALA A 41 -4.16 13.39 16.21
C ALA A 41 -5.14 14.28 17.00
N GLY A 42 -5.64 15.37 16.35
CA GLY A 42 -6.77 16.16 16.85
C GLY A 42 -8.13 15.62 16.35
N ALA A 43 -8.19 14.33 16.01
CA ALA A 43 -9.22 13.67 15.25
C ALA A 43 -10.63 14.08 15.65
N ASP A 44 -11.48 14.24 14.64
CA ASP A 44 -12.90 14.36 14.78
C ASP A 44 -13.40 13.38 15.88
N PRO A 45 -14.01 13.88 16.98
CA PRO A 45 -14.56 13.03 18.05
C PRO A 45 -15.47 11.92 17.51
N ALA A 46 -16.13 12.13 16.37
CA ALA A 46 -16.94 11.12 15.72
C ALA A 46 -16.10 9.94 15.19
N ALA A 47 -14.93 10.19 14.61
CA ALA A 47 -14.03 9.13 14.15
C ALA A 47 -13.51 8.29 15.32
N LEU A 48 -13.14 8.93 16.45
CA LEU A 48 -12.72 8.23 17.66
C LEU A 48 -13.87 7.44 18.29
N ALA A 49 -15.10 7.98 18.25
CA ALA A 49 -16.28 7.28 18.74
C ALA A 49 -16.58 5.99 17.97
N LEU A 50 -16.20 5.89 16.69
CA LEU A 50 -16.33 4.65 15.92
C LEU A 50 -15.44 3.54 16.50
N LEU A 51 -14.24 3.87 16.96
CA LEU A 51 -13.30 2.91 17.56
C LEU A 51 -13.78 2.39 18.90
N ALA A 52 -14.55 3.19 19.63
CA ALA A 52 -15.07 2.86 20.96
C ALA A 52 -16.41 2.10 20.95
N ARG A 53 -17.05 1.90 19.80
CA ARG A 53 -18.30 1.17 19.67
C ARG A 53 -18.10 -0.33 19.82
N GLY A 54 -18.02 -0.78 21.08
CA GLY A 54 -17.50 -2.06 21.53
C GLY A 54 -18.38 -3.30 21.36
N GLU A 55 -19.52 -3.28 20.68
CA GLU A 55 -20.30 -4.48 20.38
C GLU A 55 -20.12 -4.90 18.92
N GLY A 56 -19.14 -5.75 18.66
CA GLY A 56 -18.80 -6.29 17.36
C GLY A 56 -17.43 -5.82 16.85
N PRO A 57 -16.86 -6.51 15.85
CA PRO A 57 -15.57 -6.16 15.29
C PRO A 57 -15.65 -4.84 14.50
N LEU A 58 -14.55 -4.10 14.51
CA LEU A 58 -14.33 -3.01 13.57
C LEU A 58 -13.84 -3.60 12.25
N ALA A 59 -14.58 -3.42 11.15
CA ALA A 59 -14.08 -3.76 9.82
C ALA A 59 -13.46 -2.54 9.15
N VAL A 60 -12.28 -2.71 8.52
CA VAL A 60 -11.67 -1.71 7.64
C VAL A 60 -11.72 -2.25 6.22
N VAL A 61 -12.32 -1.49 5.29
CA VAL A 61 -12.64 -1.98 3.95
C VAL A 61 -12.07 -1.07 2.85
N GLY A 62 -11.74 -1.63 1.69
CA GLY A 62 -11.26 -0.88 0.54
C GLY A 62 -11.17 -1.74 -0.72
N CYS A 63 -10.72 -1.14 -1.83
CA CYS A 63 -10.44 -1.81 -3.10
C CYS A 63 -9.05 -1.43 -3.60
N GLY A 64 -8.28 -2.36 -4.18
CA GLY A 64 -6.96 -2.12 -4.74
C GLY A 64 -5.99 -1.55 -3.70
N THR A 65 -5.29 -0.47 -4.03
CA THR A 65 -4.42 0.27 -3.10
C THR A 65 -5.12 0.59 -1.78
N SER A 66 -6.39 1.00 -1.83
CA SER A 66 -7.19 1.27 -0.63
C SER A 66 -7.49 0.01 0.19
N GLU A 67 -7.59 -1.18 -0.41
CA GLU A 67 -7.71 -2.44 0.33
C GLU A 67 -6.40 -2.78 1.05
N HIS A 68 -5.26 -2.57 0.39
CA HIS A 68 -3.97 -2.80 1.02
C HIS A 68 -3.74 -1.81 2.19
N ALA A 69 -4.08 -0.55 1.99
CA ALA A 69 -4.05 0.42 3.09
C ALA A 69 -5.01 0.05 4.23
N ALA A 70 -6.22 -0.42 3.92
CA ALA A 70 -7.19 -0.90 4.92
C ALA A 70 -6.64 -2.09 5.73
N LEU A 71 -5.89 -3.00 5.09
CA LEU A 71 -5.20 -4.08 5.79
C LEU A 71 -4.18 -3.51 6.80
N GLY A 72 -3.37 -2.54 6.39
CA GLY A 72 -2.40 -1.88 7.26
C GLY A 72 -3.05 -1.11 8.42
N VAL A 73 -4.12 -0.37 8.15
CA VAL A 73 -4.90 0.34 9.18
C VAL A 73 -5.47 -0.64 10.21
N ALA A 74 -6.06 -1.76 9.77
CA ALA A 74 -6.58 -2.77 10.67
C ALA A 74 -5.48 -3.40 11.54
N GLU A 75 -4.28 -3.65 10.97
CA GLU A 75 -3.11 -4.15 11.73
C GLU A 75 -2.64 -3.16 12.80
N MET A 76 -2.55 -1.86 12.48
CA MET A 76 -2.17 -0.83 13.44
C MET A 76 -3.21 -0.70 14.56
N LEU A 77 -4.50 -0.74 14.23
CA LEU A 77 -5.59 -0.71 15.21
C LEU A 77 -5.55 -1.94 16.12
N ARG A 78 -5.24 -3.14 15.59
CA ARG A 78 -5.06 -4.34 16.43
C ARG A 78 -3.87 -4.24 17.37
N GLU A 79 -2.76 -3.68 16.91
CA GLU A 79 -1.59 -3.41 17.77
C GLU A 79 -1.97 -2.44 18.91
N ALA A 80 -2.86 -1.49 18.66
CA ALA A 80 -3.42 -0.56 19.65
C ALA A 80 -4.53 -1.15 20.55
N GLY A 81 -4.84 -2.45 20.41
CA GLY A 81 -5.84 -3.16 21.23
C GLY A 81 -7.27 -3.11 20.71
N VAL A 82 -7.52 -2.55 19.52
CA VAL A 82 -8.84 -2.52 18.88
C VAL A 82 -9.08 -3.83 18.12
N ALA A 83 -10.26 -4.45 18.31
CA ALA A 83 -10.65 -5.68 17.59
C ALA A 83 -10.98 -5.36 16.11
N ALA A 84 -9.95 -5.05 15.31
CA ALA A 84 -10.09 -4.66 13.92
C ALA A 84 -9.76 -5.81 12.93
N VAL A 85 -10.54 -5.91 11.85
CA VAL A 85 -10.31 -6.84 10.73
C VAL A 85 -10.34 -6.06 9.43
N SER A 86 -9.60 -6.51 8.41
CA SER A 86 -9.74 -5.95 7.07
C SER A 86 -10.56 -6.87 6.17
N ARG A 87 -11.32 -6.29 5.23
CA ARG A 87 -12.11 -7.00 4.22
C ARG A 87 -12.04 -6.25 2.91
N GLY A 88 -12.11 -6.95 1.78
CA GLY A 88 -12.40 -6.33 0.49
C GLY A 88 -13.76 -5.64 0.50
N ALA A 89 -13.86 -4.46 -0.10
CA ALA A 89 -15.11 -3.69 -0.07
C ALA A 89 -16.26 -4.42 -0.79
N PHE A 90 -15.98 -5.16 -1.87
CA PHE A 90 -16.99 -5.94 -2.56
C PHE A 90 -17.58 -7.05 -1.67
N GLU A 91 -16.72 -7.79 -0.97
CA GLU A 91 -17.17 -8.83 -0.02
C GLU A 91 -17.92 -8.23 1.17
N ALA A 92 -17.50 -7.04 1.64
CA ALA A 92 -18.21 -6.32 2.69
C ALA A 92 -19.60 -5.81 2.24
N TYR A 93 -19.76 -5.52 0.96
CA TYR A 93 -21.07 -5.23 0.37
C TYR A 93 -21.95 -6.48 0.28
N CYS A 94 -21.42 -7.59 -0.24
CA CYS A 94 -22.19 -8.85 -0.42
C CYS A 94 -22.61 -9.45 0.93
N GLU A 95 -21.75 -9.34 1.95
CA GLU A 95 -21.97 -9.86 3.29
C GLU A 95 -21.77 -8.75 4.34
N PRO A 96 -22.74 -7.82 4.49
CA PRO A 96 -22.57 -6.67 5.36
C PRO A 96 -22.51 -7.09 6.84
N GLN A 97 -21.58 -6.47 7.56
CA GLN A 97 -21.45 -6.64 8.99
C GLN A 97 -22.69 -6.05 9.70
N ARG A 98 -23.17 -6.74 10.73
CA ARG A 98 -24.26 -6.26 11.58
C ARG A 98 -23.71 -5.71 12.88
N GLY A 99 -24.05 -4.47 13.21
CA GLY A 99 -23.53 -3.78 14.39
C GLY A 99 -22.04 -3.43 14.29
N GLY A 100 -21.45 -2.96 15.38
CA GLY A 100 -20.08 -2.49 15.39
C GLY A 100 -19.83 -1.30 14.46
N ALA A 101 -18.66 -1.24 13.82
CA ALA A 101 -18.31 -0.17 12.91
C ALA A 101 -17.60 -0.66 11.63
N VAL A 102 -17.77 0.07 10.56
CA VAL A 102 -17.06 -0.12 9.28
C VAL A 102 -16.34 1.18 8.92
N ILE A 103 -15.02 1.15 8.77
CA ILE A 103 -14.23 2.25 8.25
C ILE A 103 -13.83 1.91 6.82
N ALA A 104 -14.30 2.69 5.86
CA ALA A 104 -13.88 2.57 4.47
C ALA A 104 -12.63 3.41 4.21
N VAL A 105 -11.73 2.87 3.39
CA VAL A 105 -10.63 3.60 2.78
C VAL A 105 -10.96 3.78 1.31
N SER A 106 -11.03 5.02 0.84
CA SER A 106 -11.27 5.33 -0.56
C SER A 106 -10.64 6.67 -0.90
N HIS A 107 -9.51 6.64 -1.60
CA HIS A 107 -8.72 7.84 -1.86
C HIS A 107 -9.55 8.93 -2.55
N GLU A 108 -10.24 8.61 -3.62
CA GLU A 108 -11.11 9.53 -4.36
C GLU A 108 -12.59 9.47 -3.96
N GLY A 109 -12.96 8.49 -3.13
CA GLY A 109 -14.31 8.36 -2.59
C GLY A 109 -15.41 7.99 -3.57
N GLY A 110 -15.07 7.62 -4.82
CA GLY A 110 -16.01 7.27 -5.89
C GLY A 110 -16.08 5.77 -6.24
N THR A 111 -15.23 4.92 -5.66
CA THR A 111 -15.19 3.49 -6.00
C THR A 111 -16.52 2.81 -5.66
N TRP A 112 -17.21 2.30 -6.69
CA TRP A 112 -18.56 1.72 -6.57
C TRP A 112 -18.68 0.72 -5.41
N ALA A 113 -17.80 -0.29 -5.34
CA ALA A 113 -17.87 -1.31 -4.28
C ALA A 113 -17.71 -0.72 -2.88
N THR A 114 -16.88 0.32 -2.70
CA THR A 114 -16.70 1.01 -1.42
C THR A 114 -17.96 1.80 -1.02
N VAL A 115 -18.57 2.50 -1.99
CA VAL A 115 -19.86 3.19 -1.77
C VAL A 115 -20.93 2.18 -1.35
N GLN A 116 -21.05 1.05 -2.07
CA GLN A 116 -22.03 0.01 -1.74
C GLN A 116 -21.77 -0.64 -0.37
N ALA A 117 -20.50 -0.87 -0.01
CA ALA A 117 -20.13 -1.41 1.29
C ALA A 117 -20.57 -0.50 2.44
N LEU A 118 -20.33 0.81 2.34
CA LEU A 118 -20.79 1.79 3.33
C LEU A 118 -22.34 1.82 3.43
N ARG A 119 -23.04 1.84 2.30
CA ARG A 119 -24.51 1.80 2.28
C ARG A 119 -25.06 0.54 2.94
N ALA A 120 -24.51 -0.62 2.61
CA ALA A 120 -24.94 -1.91 3.15
C ALA A 120 -24.63 -2.02 4.66
N ALA A 121 -23.46 -1.57 5.10
CA ALA A 121 -23.08 -1.53 6.51
C ALA A 121 -24.05 -0.65 7.33
N ARG A 122 -24.35 0.54 6.83
CA ARG A 122 -25.31 1.46 7.47
C ARG A 122 -26.72 0.86 7.54
N ALA A 123 -27.19 0.25 6.44
CA ALA A 123 -28.48 -0.44 6.41
C ALA A 123 -28.53 -1.64 7.37
N ALA A 124 -27.40 -2.28 7.65
CA ALA A 124 -27.28 -3.39 8.62
C ALA A 124 -27.08 -2.90 10.07
N GLY A 125 -27.09 -1.59 10.34
CA GLY A 125 -26.99 -1.00 11.68
C GLY A 125 -25.55 -0.82 12.18
N SER A 126 -24.55 -0.92 11.32
CA SER A 126 -23.17 -0.57 11.67
C SER A 126 -22.97 0.94 11.60
N ALA A 127 -22.14 1.49 12.49
CA ALA A 127 -21.61 2.84 12.31
C ALA A 127 -20.58 2.88 11.18
N THR A 128 -20.49 4.01 10.47
CA THR A 128 -19.67 4.11 9.26
C THR A 128 -18.67 5.25 9.32
N GLY A 129 -17.43 4.98 8.92
CA GLY A 129 -16.37 5.97 8.78
C GLY A 129 -15.75 5.90 7.39
N LEU A 130 -15.08 6.99 6.99
CA LEU A 130 -14.39 7.10 5.72
C LEU A 130 -13.04 7.80 5.91
N ILE A 131 -11.97 7.21 5.34
CA ILE A 131 -10.68 7.88 5.14
C ILE A 131 -10.56 8.20 3.65
N THR A 132 -10.44 9.49 3.29
CA THR A 132 -10.47 9.93 1.89
C THR A 132 -9.69 11.23 1.68
N ALA A 133 -9.21 11.46 0.46
CA ALA A 133 -8.67 12.75 0.04
C ALA A 133 -9.74 13.68 -0.57
N ARG A 134 -10.98 13.17 -0.78
CA ARG A 134 -12.11 13.94 -1.31
C ARG A 134 -13.30 13.89 -0.35
N PRO A 135 -13.33 14.77 0.65
CA PRO A 135 -14.40 14.79 1.66
C PRO A 135 -15.78 15.16 1.09
N GLU A 136 -15.87 15.67 -0.14
CA GLU A 136 -17.11 15.98 -0.86
C GLU A 136 -17.61 14.82 -1.75
N SER A 137 -16.93 13.67 -1.74
CA SER A 137 -17.23 12.53 -2.61
C SER A 137 -18.54 11.80 -2.28
N GLU A 138 -18.96 10.88 -3.14
CA GLU A 138 -20.16 10.08 -2.93
C GLU A 138 -20.08 9.23 -1.66
N SER A 139 -18.94 8.61 -1.37
CA SER A 139 -18.74 7.81 -0.16
C SER A 139 -19.02 8.58 1.12
N THR A 140 -18.72 9.87 1.15
CA THR A 140 -18.94 10.76 2.32
C THR A 140 -20.41 10.83 2.74
N ARG A 141 -21.33 10.73 1.79
CA ARG A 141 -22.79 10.75 2.07
C ARG A 141 -23.27 9.55 2.88
N HIS A 142 -22.45 8.50 2.96
CA HIS A 142 -22.74 7.25 3.65
C HIS A 142 -21.86 7.01 4.87
N ALA A 143 -21.04 8.00 5.26
CA ALA A 143 -20.18 7.95 6.44
C ALA A 143 -20.73 8.83 7.57
N ASP A 144 -20.70 8.32 8.80
CA ASP A 144 -21.04 9.07 10.02
C ASP A 144 -19.85 9.91 10.48
N ALA A 145 -18.62 9.55 10.07
CA ALA A 145 -17.41 10.30 10.35
C ALA A 145 -16.46 10.23 9.13
N VAL A 146 -15.72 11.32 8.90
CA VAL A 146 -14.77 11.42 7.79
C VAL A 146 -13.40 11.88 8.31
N VAL A 147 -12.36 11.12 7.96
CA VAL A 147 -10.97 11.51 8.13
C VAL A 147 -10.44 11.96 6.77
N ALA A 148 -10.35 13.27 6.57
CA ALA A 148 -9.88 13.85 5.33
C ALA A 148 -8.34 13.86 5.30
N THR A 149 -7.76 13.42 4.18
CA THR A 149 -6.33 13.55 3.89
C THR A 149 -6.10 14.67 2.86
N PRO A 150 -5.05 15.50 3.00
CA PRO A 150 -5.03 16.82 2.36
C PRO A 150 -4.47 16.84 0.92
N LEU A 151 -4.15 15.70 0.32
CA LEU A 151 -3.58 15.63 -1.03
C LEU A 151 -4.20 14.49 -1.82
N VAL A 152 -4.72 14.80 -3.01
CA VAL A 152 -5.16 13.83 -4.01
C VAL A 152 -3.95 13.40 -4.83
N ASP A 153 -3.83 12.11 -5.08
CA ASP A 153 -2.78 11.56 -5.94
C ASP A 153 -3.01 11.99 -7.40
N ARG A 154 -1.98 12.47 -8.05
CA ARG A 154 -2.02 12.95 -9.44
C ARG A 154 -1.52 11.91 -10.43
N SER A 155 -0.95 10.81 -9.96
CA SER A 155 -0.62 9.63 -10.77
C SER A 155 -1.69 8.57 -10.54
N TRP A 156 -2.09 7.86 -11.57
CA TRP A 156 -3.01 6.71 -11.39
C TRP A 156 -2.32 5.50 -10.75
N CYS A 157 -0.99 5.38 -10.87
CA CYS A 157 -0.21 4.46 -10.05
C CYS A 157 -0.03 5.07 -8.66
N HIS A 158 -1.06 4.95 -7.83
CA HIS A 158 -1.18 5.67 -6.56
C HIS A 158 -0.04 5.38 -5.60
N THR A 159 0.57 6.43 -5.06
CA THR A 159 1.57 6.41 -3.98
C THR A 159 1.05 7.11 -2.74
N VAL A 160 0.65 8.36 -2.88
CA VAL A 160 -0.05 9.14 -1.85
C VAL A 160 -1.35 8.45 -1.42
N GLY A 161 -2.07 7.83 -2.37
CA GLY A 161 -3.28 7.05 -2.11
C GLY A 161 -3.07 5.84 -1.21
N TYR A 162 -1.82 5.33 -1.10
CA TYR A 162 -1.43 4.26 -0.18
C TYR A 162 -1.00 4.80 1.19
N ILE A 163 -0.08 5.78 1.20
CA ILE A 163 0.55 6.22 2.46
C ILE A 163 -0.36 7.11 3.31
N SER A 164 -1.25 7.89 2.67
CA SER A 164 -2.16 8.80 3.38
C SER A 164 -3.10 8.08 4.34
N PRO A 165 -3.84 7.02 3.92
CA PRO A 165 -4.68 6.29 4.87
C PRO A 165 -3.89 5.50 5.91
N LEU A 166 -2.66 5.05 5.63
CA LEU A 166 -1.78 4.45 6.64
C LEU A 166 -1.41 5.48 7.71
N SER A 167 -1.10 6.72 7.31
CA SER A 167 -0.80 7.82 8.22
C SER A 167 -2.00 8.19 9.10
N ALA A 168 -3.19 8.25 8.51
CA ALA A 168 -4.44 8.43 9.26
C ALA A 168 -4.69 7.27 10.22
N GLY A 169 -4.43 6.03 9.79
CA GLY A 169 -4.52 4.83 10.62
C GLY A 169 -3.57 4.83 11.81
N LEU A 170 -2.34 5.31 11.62
CA LEU A 170 -1.38 5.50 12.72
C LEU A 170 -1.91 6.50 13.77
N ALA A 171 -2.44 7.64 13.32
CA ALA A 171 -3.01 8.63 14.23
C ALA A 171 -4.24 8.09 14.99
N LEU A 172 -5.14 7.37 14.30
CA LEU A 172 -6.30 6.72 14.91
C LEU A 172 -5.89 5.64 15.94
N ALA A 173 -4.87 4.82 15.62
CA ALA A 173 -4.33 3.81 16.52
C ALA A 173 -3.70 4.45 17.77
N GLY A 174 -2.94 5.55 17.59
CA GLY A 174 -2.38 6.33 18.69
C GLY A 174 -3.46 6.89 19.61
N ALA A 175 -4.51 7.45 19.05
CA ALA A 175 -5.63 7.97 19.82
C ALA A 175 -6.39 6.86 20.56
N ALA A 176 -6.60 5.70 19.92
CA ALA A 176 -7.25 4.54 20.53
C ALA A 176 -6.47 3.96 21.71
N SER A 177 -5.14 3.96 21.64
CA SER A 177 -4.25 3.49 22.71
C SER A 177 -4.02 4.51 23.84
N GLY A 178 -4.49 5.76 23.66
CA GLY A 178 -4.17 6.87 24.56
C GLY A 178 -2.73 7.37 24.49
N ALA A 179 -1.96 6.95 23.48
CA ALA A 179 -0.58 7.36 23.21
C ALA A 179 -0.49 7.99 21.81
N PRO A 180 -0.68 9.32 21.68
CA PRO A 180 -0.63 10.02 20.40
C PRO A 180 0.63 9.68 19.59
N ALA A 181 0.47 9.43 18.30
CA ALA A 181 1.57 9.09 17.42
C ALA A 181 2.53 10.28 17.23
N ASP A 182 3.83 10.00 17.16
CA ASP A 182 4.85 11.00 16.86
C ASP A 182 4.85 11.32 15.35
N ALA A 183 4.21 12.44 14.99
CA ALA A 183 4.09 12.90 13.61
C ALA A 183 5.47 13.19 12.97
N ALA A 184 6.38 13.80 13.74
CA ALA A 184 7.71 14.10 13.24
C ALA A 184 8.53 12.82 13.02
N ALA A 185 8.41 11.79 13.88
CA ALA A 185 9.04 10.49 13.65
C ALA A 185 8.50 9.82 12.39
N ALA A 186 7.18 9.90 12.14
CA ALA A 186 6.56 9.37 10.93
C ALA A 186 7.09 10.07 9.67
N GLY A 187 7.11 11.41 9.65
CA GLY A 187 7.66 12.20 8.55
C GLY A 187 9.15 11.88 8.29
N ARG A 188 9.97 11.84 9.34
CA ARG A 188 11.41 11.48 9.23
C ARG A 188 11.61 10.06 8.68
N THR A 189 10.79 9.11 9.10
CA THR A 189 10.85 7.73 8.58
C THR A 189 10.64 7.70 7.08
N VAL A 190 9.61 8.38 6.60
CA VAL A 190 9.29 8.43 5.17
C VAL A 190 10.37 9.19 4.38
N ALA A 191 10.88 10.29 4.94
CA ALA A 191 11.99 11.04 4.34
C ALA A 191 13.26 10.19 4.19
N ALA A 192 13.62 9.40 5.21
CA ALA A 192 14.75 8.48 5.14
C ALA A 192 14.57 7.39 4.06
N GLY A 193 13.33 7.01 3.75
CA GLY A 193 13.03 6.09 2.65
C GLY A 193 13.48 6.61 1.28
N LEU A 194 13.51 7.91 1.06
CA LEU A 194 13.96 8.53 -0.20
C LEU A 194 15.46 8.27 -0.49
N GLU A 195 16.26 8.02 0.54
CA GLU A 195 17.69 7.70 0.40
C GLU A 195 17.91 6.35 -0.30
N SER A 196 16.89 5.49 -0.37
CA SER A 196 16.98 4.18 -1.01
C SER A 196 16.96 4.22 -2.55
N ARG A 197 16.76 5.38 -3.20
CA ARG A 197 16.59 5.51 -4.66
C ARG A 197 17.68 4.82 -5.47
N THR A 198 18.95 5.05 -5.14
CA THR A 198 20.07 4.43 -5.87
C THR A 198 20.07 2.91 -5.77
N ALA A 199 19.75 2.38 -4.58
CA ALA A 199 19.63 0.95 -4.36
C ALA A 199 18.41 0.36 -5.10
N ALA A 200 17.30 1.08 -5.12
CA ALA A 200 16.10 0.71 -5.88
C ALA A 200 16.39 0.65 -7.39
N ALA A 201 17.10 1.64 -7.93
CA ALA A 201 17.52 1.65 -9.34
C ALA A 201 18.42 0.45 -9.67
N SER A 202 19.38 0.13 -8.81
CA SER A 202 20.24 -1.04 -9.00
C SER A 202 19.45 -2.34 -8.99
N ALA A 203 18.55 -2.52 -8.02
CA ALA A 203 17.70 -3.71 -7.94
C ALA A 203 16.75 -3.81 -9.16
N ALA A 204 16.18 -2.70 -9.62
CA ALA A 204 15.35 -2.63 -10.81
C ALA A 204 16.09 -3.09 -12.06
N GLN A 205 17.34 -2.64 -12.26
CA GLN A 205 18.19 -3.07 -13.39
C GLN A 205 18.47 -4.58 -13.37
N ASN A 206 18.54 -5.19 -12.20
CA ASN A 206 18.77 -6.64 -12.08
C ASN A 206 17.47 -7.48 -12.22
N LEU A 207 16.30 -6.85 -12.06
CA LEU A 207 14.99 -7.52 -12.12
C LEU A 207 14.21 -7.25 -13.42
N HIS A 208 14.53 -6.19 -14.18
CA HIS A 208 13.69 -5.74 -15.30
C HIS A 208 13.51 -6.78 -16.41
N GLY A 209 14.47 -7.69 -16.58
CA GLY A 209 14.44 -8.78 -17.57
C GLY A 209 13.67 -10.03 -17.13
N CYS A 210 13.19 -10.10 -15.87
CA CYS A 210 12.39 -11.21 -15.43
C CYS A 210 11.05 -11.28 -16.19
N ALA A 211 10.58 -12.50 -16.47
CA ALA A 211 9.27 -12.72 -17.09
C ALA A 211 8.12 -12.49 -16.12
N ARG A 212 8.38 -12.66 -14.82
CA ARG A 212 7.43 -12.42 -13.72
C ARG A 212 8.17 -12.18 -12.41
N LEU A 213 7.48 -11.54 -11.46
CA LEU A 213 7.98 -11.38 -10.10
C LEU A 213 7.09 -12.09 -9.08
N LEU A 214 7.70 -12.62 -8.04
CA LEU A 214 7.02 -13.04 -6.81
C LEU A 214 7.45 -12.10 -5.69
N ILE A 215 6.48 -11.48 -5.06
CA ILE A 215 6.70 -10.62 -3.92
C ILE A 215 6.37 -11.40 -2.65
N VAL A 216 7.30 -11.42 -1.71
CA VAL A 216 7.19 -12.23 -0.51
C VAL A 216 7.16 -11.34 0.72
N GLY A 217 6.16 -11.54 1.58
CA GLY A 217 6.03 -10.82 2.85
C GLY A 217 5.19 -11.62 3.84
N GLY A 218 5.34 -11.32 5.12
CA GLY A 218 4.57 -11.97 6.18
C GLY A 218 4.35 -11.03 7.36
N GLY A 219 3.26 -11.21 8.14
CA GLY A 219 2.88 -10.24 9.16
C GLY A 219 2.49 -8.88 8.57
N ALA A 220 3.00 -7.78 9.11
CA ALA A 220 2.74 -6.44 8.57
C ALA A 220 3.29 -6.27 7.14
N ASP A 221 4.42 -6.89 6.82
CA ASP A 221 5.03 -6.84 5.48
C ASP A 221 4.14 -7.42 4.39
N ARG A 222 3.13 -8.23 4.74
CA ARG A 222 2.12 -8.72 3.80
C ARG A 222 1.35 -7.59 3.10
N THR A 223 1.07 -6.51 3.83
CA THR A 223 0.44 -5.30 3.30
C THR A 223 1.31 -4.66 2.23
N SER A 224 2.57 -4.39 2.55
CA SER A 224 3.54 -3.80 1.62
C SER A 224 3.85 -4.71 0.43
N ALA A 225 3.89 -6.03 0.64
CA ALA A 225 4.07 -7.00 -0.45
C ALA A 225 2.88 -7.01 -1.41
N ARG A 226 1.64 -6.94 -0.93
CA ARG A 226 0.44 -6.82 -1.78
C ARG A 226 0.43 -5.51 -2.55
N GLU A 227 0.81 -4.41 -1.91
CA GLU A 227 0.91 -3.11 -2.56
C GLU A 227 1.97 -3.11 -3.65
N LEU A 228 3.15 -3.66 -3.39
CA LEU A 228 4.22 -3.76 -4.40
C LEU A 228 3.80 -4.60 -5.62
N VAL A 229 3.01 -5.67 -5.43
CA VAL A 229 2.43 -6.44 -6.55
C VAL A 229 1.60 -5.52 -7.43
N LEU A 230 0.63 -4.82 -6.86
CA LEU A 230 -0.26 -3.94 -7.61
C LEU A 230 0.52 -2.84 -8.33
N LYS A 231 1.44 -2.17 -7.63
CA LYS A 231 2.26 -1.10 -8.21
C LYS A 231 3.11 -1.57 -9.39
N ILE A 232 3.71 -2.75 -9.31
CA ILE A 232 4.49 -3.32 -10.42
C ILE A 232 3.59 -3.68 -11.60
N GLU A 233 2.43 -4.25 -11.36
CA GLU A 233 1.48 -4.57 -12.43
C GLU A 233 0.96 -3.31 -13.13
N GLU A 234 0.62 -2.27 -12.37
CA GLU A 234 0.16 -0.97 -12.89
C GLU A 234 1.26 -0.21 -13.66
N ALA A 235 2.44 -0.07 -13.06
CA ALA A 235 3.50 0.77 -13.60
C ALA A 235 4.36 0.08 -14.65
N CYS A 236 4.64 -1.22 -14.46
CA CYS A 236 5.63 -1.95 -15.25
C CYS A 236 5.01 -2.95 -16.21
N HIS A 237 3.71 -3.19 -16.13
CA HIS A 237 2.95 -4.18 -16.91
C HIS A 237 3.59 -5.58 -16.81
N LEU A 238 4.16 -5.91 -15.66
CA LEU A 238 4.88 -7.14 -15.39
C LEU A 238 4.04 -8.07 -14.52
N PRO A 239 3.72 -9.29 -14.98
CA PRO A 239 2.96 -10.24 -14.15
C PRO A 239 3.63 -10.48 -12.81
N THR A 240 2.90 -10.25 -11.75
CA THR A 240 3.44 -10.30 -10.39
C THR A 240 2.44 -10.99 -9.45
N ALA A 241 2.92 -11.68 -8.44
CA ALA A 241 2.05 -12.33 -7.47
C ALA A 241 2.67 -12.31 -6.06
N MET A 242 1.82 -12.10 -5.04
CA MET A 242 2.25 -12.16 -3.64
C MET A 242 2.21 -13.59 -3.11
N ARG A 243 3.18 -13.93 -2.27
CA ARG A 243 3.22 -15.15 -1.46
C ARG A 243 3.65 -14.83 -0.04
N ASP A 244 3.04 -15.50 0.93
CA ASP A 244 3.59 -15.52 2.28
C ASP A 244 4.91 -16.29 2.31
N LEU A 245 5.79 -15.94 3.24
CA LEU A 245 7.12 -16.52 3.38
C LEU A 245 7.08 -18.07 3.49
N GLU A 246 6.23 -18.61 4.35
CA GLU A 246 6.07 -20.07 4.48
C GLU A 246 5.33 -20.68 3.29
N THR A 247 4.30 -20.02 2.77
CA THR A 247 3.52 -20.53 1.66
C THR A 247 4.37 -20.74 0.39
N LEU A 248 5.33 -19.85 0.11
CA LEU A 248 6.23 -20.02 -1.02
C LEU A 248 7.10 -21.29 -0.86
N LEU A 249 7.58 -21.55 0.35
CA LEU A 249 8.38 -22.74 0.65
C LEU A 249 7.57 -24.05 0.60
N HIS A 250 6.26 -23.97 0.76
CA HIS A 250 5.38 -25.15 0.84
C HIS A 250 4.47 -25.29 -0.40
N GLY A 251 5.09 -25.48 -1.58
CA GLY A 251 4.38 -25.90 -2.78
C GLY A 251 4.41 -24.94 -3.97
N HIS A 252 4.92 -23.70 -3.83
CA HIS A 252 4.95 -22.74 -4.95
C HIS A 252 6.29 -22.67 -5.70
N LEU A 253 7.40 -23.12 -5.10
CA LEU A 253 8.72 -23.16 -5.75
C LEU A 253 8.76 -23.94 -7.07
N PRO A 254 8.06 -25.11 -7.22
CA PRO A 254 8.07 -25.84 -8.48
C PRO A 254 7.57 -25.05 -9.70
N ALA A 255 6.79 -23.99 -9.48
CA ALA A 255 6.30 -23.10 -10.55
C ALA A 255 7.27 -21.94 -10.88
N THR A 256 8.49 -21.97 -10.37
CA THR A 256 9.50 -20.92 -10.58
C THR A 256 10.69 -21.43 -11.37
N GLY A 257 11.42 -20.54 -12.00
CA GLY A 257 12.63 -20.82 -12.78
C GLY A 257 13.55 -19.60 -12.82
N PRO A 258 14.67 -19.68 -13.57
CA PRO A 258 15.62 -18.56 -13.69
C PRO A 258 15.04 -17.29 -14.32
N ASP A 259 13.89 -17.38 -14.98
CA ASP A 259 13.13 -16.26 -15.53
C ASP A 259 12.21 -15.56 -14.51
N THR A 260 12.11 -16.12 -13.30
CA THR A 260 11.36 -15.55 -12.19
C THR A 260 12.27 -14.67 -11.33
N GLY A 261 11.81 -13.49 -10.95
CA GLY A 261 12.44 -12.70 -9.90
C GLY A 261 11.67 -12.82 -8.58
N VAL A 262 12.35 -12.71 -7.45
CA VAL A 262 11.75 -12.66 -6.11
C VAL A 262 12.15 -11.36 -5.43
N VAL A 263 11.17 -10.63 -4.88
CA VAL A 263 11.41 -9.49 -3.99
C VAL A 263 10.85 -9.82 -2.61
N LEU A 264 11.75 -9.96 -1.63
CA LEU A 264 11.38 -10.14 -0.23
C LEU A 264 11.14 -8.79 0.43
N VAL A 265 9.99 -8.61 1.09
CA VAL A 265 9.73 -7.50 2.01
C VAL A 265 9.89 -8.02 3.44
N LEU A 266 10.85 -7.47 4.19
CA LEU A 266 11.19 -7.89 5.54
C LEU A 266 11.52 -6.65 6.41
N CYS A 267 10.48 -5.93 6.80
CA CYS A 267 10.54 -4.72 7.62
C CYS A 267 9.88 -4.88 8.99
N ASP A 268 8.98 -5.87 9.15
CA ASP A 268 8.33 -6.19 10.42
C ASP A 268 9.33 -6.80 11.41
N ARG A 269 9.73 -6.01 12.41
CA ARG A 269 10.69 -6.42 13.43
C ARG A 269 10.12 -7.29 14.56
N ARG A 270 8.79 -7.52 14.57
CA ARG A 270 8.18 -8.47 15.51
C ARG A 270 8.64 -9.88 15.16
N ALA A 271 9.11 -10.63 16.17
CA ALA A 271 9.76 -11.94 15.97
C ALA A 271 10.88 -11.93 14.90
N GLN A 272 11.67 -10.85 14.85
CA GLN A 272 12.67 -10.58 13.80
C GLN A 272 13.61 -11.75 13.57
N ALA A 273 14.19 -12.34 14.61
CA ALA A 273 15.12 -13.46 14.48
C ALA A 273 14.52 -14.66 13.73
N THR A 274 13.26 -15.00 14.05
CA THR A 274 12.54 -16.10 13.38
C THR A 274 12.24 -15.78 11.93
N ARG A 275 11.76 -14.56 11.64
CA ARG A 275 11.45 -14.11 10.28
C ARG A 275 12.71 -14.07 9.42
N THR A 276 13.81 -13.50 9.93
CA THR A 276 15.11 -13.47 9.24
C THR A 276 15.64 -14.87 8.98
N ALA A 277 15.56 -15.79 9.93
CA ALA A 277 16.00 -17.17 9.74
C ALA A 277 15.23 -17.86 8.59
N ARG A 278 13.90 -17.68 8.53
CA ARG A 278 13.08 -18.23 7.45
C ARG A 278 13.32 -17.55 6.10
N ALA A 279 13.53 -16.23 6.10
CA ALA A 279 13.90 -15.46 4.90
C ALA A 279 15.21 -15.99 4.30
N ARG A 280 16.23 -16.27 5.13
CA ARG A 280 17.48 -16.86 4.68
C ARG A 280 17.28 -18.23 4.00
N VAL A 281 16.44 -19.10 4.57
CA VAL A 281 16.11 -20.40 3.96
C VAL A 281 15.46 -20.19 2.60
N LEU A 282 14.51 -19.26 2.48
CA LEU A 282 13.85 -18.93 1.21
C LEU A 282 14.87 -18.47 0.17
N LEU A 283 15.69 -17.46 0.50
CA LEU A 283 16.66 -16.89 -0.44
C LEU A 283 17.71 -17.92 -0.87
N GLN A 284 18.15 -18.80 0.03
CA GLN A 284 19.03 -19.91 -0.29
C GLN A 284 18.37 -20.92 -1.25
N ALA A 285 17.09 -21.24 -1.05
CA ALA A 285 16.35 -22.11 -1.96
C ALA A 285 16.20 -21.48 -3.35
N CYS A 286 15.87 -20.21 -3.41
CA CYS A 286 15.80 -19.44 -4.66
C CYS A 286 17.15 -19.41 -5.40
N ALA A 287 18.25 -19.20 -4.69
CA ALA A 287 19.59 -19.21 -5.26
C ALA A 287 19.95 -20.57 -5.90
N ARG A 288 19.50 -21.70 -5.32
CA ARG A 288 19.71 -23.05 -5.89
C ARG A 288 18.96 -23.26 -7.19
N ILE A 289 17.85 -22.55 -7.41
CA ILE A 289 17.05 -22.59 -8.65
C ILE A 289 17.59 -21.61 -9.69
N GLY A 290 18.40 -20.63 -9.26
CA GLY A 290 18.91 -19.56 -10.14
C GLY A 290 17.94 -18.38 -10.25
N ILE A 291 17.06 -18.19 -9.26
CA ILE A 291 16.09 -17.08 -9.20
C ILE A 291 16.83 -15.80 -8.79
N ALA A 292 16.60 -14.70 -9.51
CA ALA A 292 17.09 -13.37 -9.15
C ALA A 292 16.32 -12.87 -7.88
N CYS A 293 17.04 -12.65 -6.78
CA CYS A 293 16.47 -12.22 -5.51
C CYS A 293 16.88 -10.81 -5.15
N ALA A 294 15.90 -9.95 -4.82
CA ALA A 294 16.09 -8.66 -4.16
C ALA A 294 15.34 -8.64 -2.81
N ALA A 295 15.68 -7.68 -1.96
CA ALA A 295 14.98 -7.50 -0.68
C ALA A 295 14.75 -6.01 -0.38
N ILE A 296 13.57 -5.68 0.14
CA ILE A 296 13.27 -4.42 0.84
C ILE A 296 13.31 -4.75 2.32
N THR A 297 14.30 -4.24 3.05
CA THR A 297 14.52 -4.70 4.43
C THR A 297 15.27 -3.69 5.27
N THR A 298 15.09 -3.78 6.60
CA THR A 298 15.89 -3.09 7.60
C THR A 298 17.17 -3.87 7.99
N ASP A 299 17.36 -5.10 7.45
CA ASP A 299 18.49 -5.97 7.76
C ASP A 299 19.50 -6.00 6.61
N PRO A 300 20.63 -5.28 6.71
CA PRO A 300 21.68 -5.30 5.70
C PRO A 300 22.37 -6.65 5.55
N GLY A 301 22.26 -7.54 6.55
CA GLY A 301 22.87 -8.87 6.55
C GLY A 301 22.25 -9.85 5.54
N LEU A 302 21.22 -9.42 4.78
CA LEU A 302 20.63 -10.20 3.69
C LEU A 302 21.31 -9.95 2.32
N ALA A 303 22.23 -9.01 2.20
CA ALA A 303 22.83 -8.60 0.92
C ALA A 303 23.47 -9.76 0.14
N GLU A 304 24.17 -10.67 0.82
CA GLU A 304 24.79 -11.82 0.17
C GLU A 304 23.78 -12.84 -0.40
N LEU A 305 22.57 -12.86 0.13
CA LEU A 305 21.49 -13.76 -0.29
C LEU A 305 20.50 -13.12 -1.27
N ALA A 306 20.60 -11.82 -1.46
CA ALA A 306 19.77 -11.04 -2.37
C ALA A 306 20.62 -10.37 -3.46
N PRO A 307 21.22 -11.15 -4.38
CA PRO A 307 22.19 -10.64 -5.36
C PRO A 307 21.60 -9.65 -6.37
N ALA A 308 20.28 -9.64 -6.58
CA ALA A 308 19.64 -8.61 -7.39
C ALA A 308 19.59 -7.25 -6.69
N GLY A 309 19.81 -7.18 -5.38
CA GLY A 309 19.99 -5.95 -4.62
C GLY A 309 19.19 -5.92 -3.32
N VAL A 310 19.68 -5.13 -2.37
CA VAL A 310 18.95 -4.76 -1.16
C VAL A 310 18.54 -3.29 -1.27
N VAL A 311 17.25 -3.03 -1.17
CA VAL A 311 16.67 -1.71 -1.05
C VAL A 311 16.47 -1.43 0.44
N PRO A 312 17.28 -0.58 1.06
CA PRO A 312 17.21 -0.38 2.50
C PRO A 312 15.92 0.33 2.90
N ALA A 313 15.24 -0.24 3.89
CA ALA A 313 14.12 0.39 4.57
C ALA A 313 14.59 1.03 5.87
N PRO A 314 14.13 2.23 6.23
CA PRO A 314 14.49 2.88 7.50
C PRO A 314 13.95 2.08 8.70
N ALA A 315 14.70 2.10 9.79
CA ALA A 315 14.35 1.39 11.03
C ALA A 315 13.12 1.95 11.74
N ALA A 316 12.71 3.17 11.43
CA ALA A 316 11.50 3.84 11.94
C ALA A 316 11.42 3.87 13.47
N GLU A 317 12.51 4.32 14.13
CA GLU A 317 12.56 4.43 15.57
C GLU A 317 11.49 5.40 16.11
N GLY A 318 10.91 5.05 17.25
CA GLY A 318 9.85 5.86 17.87
C GLY A 318 8.44 5.57 17.36
N LEU A 319 8.25 4.75 16.34
CA LEU A 319 6.93 4.31 15.86
C LEU A 319 6.54 2.93 16.42
N PRO A 320 5.23 2.65 16.62
CA PRO A 320 4.73 1.29 16.86
C PRO A 320 5.20 0.33 15.78
N ALA A 321 5.39 -0.95 16.11
CA ALA A 321 6.08 -1.90 15.25
C ALA A 321 5.41 -2.09 13.88
N VAL A 322 4.08 -2.14 13.83
CA VAL A 322 3.32 -2.24 12.57
C VAL A 322 3.48 -0.99 11.73
N ALA A 323 3.31 0.19 12.33
CA ALA A 323 3.48 1.46 11.62
C ALA A 323 4.93 1.63 11.12
N ALA A 324 5.92 1.25 11.92
CA ALA A 324 7.33 1.26 11.54
C ALA A 324 7.60 0.40 10.29
N ALA A 325 7.04 -0.81 10.24
CA ALA A 325 7.17 -1.69 9.08
C ALA A 325 6.51 -1.11 7.83
N LEU A 326 5.28 -0.60 7.97
CA LEU A 326 4.48 -0.11 6.83
C LEU A 326 5.02 1.21 6.26
N LEU A 327 5.26 2.21 7.11
CA LEU A 327 5.80 3.51 6.69
C LEU A 327 7.26 3.40 6.25
N GLY A 328 8.05 2.54 6.90
CA GLY A 328 9.43 2.27 6.50
C GLY A 328 9.55 1.59 5.13
N ALA A 329 8.61 0.72 4.77
CA ALA A 329 8.60 0.05 3.47
C ALA A 329 7.97 0.87 2.35
N ALA A 330 7.11 1.87 2.64
CA ALA A 330 6.29 2.55 1.65
C ALA A 330 7.11 3.23 0.54
N VAL A 331 8.02 4.14 0.88
CA VAL A 331 8.86 4.81 -0.13
C VAL A 331 9.81 3.85 -0.84
N PRO A 332 10.53 2.93 -0.16
CA PRO A 332 11.37 1.93 -0.83
C PRO A 332 10.63 1.09 -1.88
N LEU A 333 9.40 0.64 -1.61
CA LEU A 333 8.63 -0.14 -2.60
C LEU A 333 8.16 0.71 -3.78
N GLN A 334 7.78 1.96 -3.55
CA GLN A 334 7.38 2.90 -4.60
C GLN A 334 8.57 3.28 -5.49
N LEU A 335 9.74 3.54 -4.89
CA LEU A 335 10.97 3.80 -5.65
C LEU A 335 11.40 2.58 -6.46
N LEU A 336 11.33 1.35 -5.91
CA LEU A 336 11.61 0.15 -6.69
C LEU A 336 10.66 0.03 -7.89
N THR A 337 9.37 0.34 -7.70
CA THR A 337 8.38 0.35 -8.80
C THR A 337 8.73 1.39 -9.86
N LEU A 338 9.00 2.64 -9.44
CA LEU A 338 9.35 3.74 -10.34
C LEU A 338 10.60 3.42 -11.17
N GLU A 339 11.65 2.94 -10.51
CA GLU A 339 12.91 2.60 -11.18
C GLU A 339 12.76 1.35 -12.07
N LEU A 340 11.89 0.42 -11.73
CA LEU A 340 11.57 -0.72 -12.60
C LEU A 340 10.78 -0.27 -13.83
N ALA A 341 9.86 0.70 -13.70
CA ALA A 341 9.17 1.33 -14.82
C ALA A 341 10.17 2.05 -15.75
N HIS A 342 11.14 2.79 -15.18
CA HIS A 342 12.24 3.40 -15.95
C HIS A 342 13.04 2.35 -16.73
N ALA A 343 13.47 1.27 -16.06
CA ALA A 343 14.26 0.20 -16.67
C ALA A 343 13.50 -0.54 -17.80
N ARG A 344 12.18 -0.61 -17.71
CA ARG A 344 11.30 -1.23 -18.72
C ARG A 344 10.79 -0.25 -19.77
N GLY A 345 11.05 1.05 -19.63
CA GLY A 345 10.58 2.08 -20.56
C GLY A 345 9.07 2.29 -20.56
N THR A 346 8.41 2.10 -19.41
CA THR A 346 6.96 2.29 -19.24
C THR A 346 6.66 3.61 -18.52
N ASN A 347 5.48 4.18 -18.81
CA ASN A 347 4.96 5.34 -18.09
C ASN A 347 4.05 4.85 -16.94
N PRO A 348 4.43 5.06 -15.66
CA PRO A 348 3.65 4.60 -14.52
C PRO A 348 2.35 5.39 -14.31
N ASP A 349 2.30 6.66 -14.76
CA ASP A 349 1.22 7.57 -14.42
C ASP A 349 -0.12 7.18 -15.05
N LEU A 350 -0.10 6.57 -16.24
CA LEU A 350 -1.28 6.27 -17.03
C LEU A 350 -1.84 4.86 -16.84
N ILE A 351 -1.11 3.99 -16.12
CA ILE A 351 -1.48 2.58 -15.90
C ILE A 351 -2.00 1.91 -17.20
N ARG A 352 -1.26 2.14 -18.32
CA ARG A 352 -1.53 1.61 -19.65
C ARG A 352 -2.78 2.14 -20.36
N ARG A 353 -3.48 3.16 -19.81
CA ARG A 353 -4.71 3.71 -20.42
C ARG A 353 -4.45 4.60 -21.64
N GLU A 354 -3.21 4.90 -21.98
CA GLU A 354 -2.84 5.47 -23.28
C GLU A 354 -3.13 4.51 -24.45
N GLN A 355 -3.22 3.19 -24.18
CA GLN A 355 -3.57 2.17 -25.16
C GLN A 355 -5.09 1.96 -25.20
N ALA A 356 -5.67 2.02 -26.40
CA ALA A 356 -7.12 1.96 -26.60
C ALA A 356 -7.81 0.76 -25.93
N PRO A 357 -7.31 -0.50 -26.01
CA PRO A 357 -7.98 -1.64 -25.37
C PRO A 357 -8.10 -1.49 -23.84
N TYR A 358 -7.07 -0.95 -23.18
CA TYR A 358 -7.07 -0.76 -21.73
C TYR A 358 -7.96 0.40 -21.31
N ARG A 359 -7.98 1.47 -22.10
CA ARG A 359 -8.88 2.60 -21.87
C ARG A 359 -10.35 2.20 -22.04
N GLU A 360 -10.68 1.43 -23.07
CA GLU A 360 -12.06 0.94 -23.27
C GLU A 360 -12.48 -0.04 -22.16
N ALA A 361 -11.57 -0.92 -21.70
CA ALA A 361 -11.84 -1.80 -20.58
C ALA A 361 -12.08 -1.00 -19.28
N ALA A 362 -11.30 0.05 -19.02
CA ALA A 362 -11.47 0.90 -17.85
C ALA A 362 -12.85 1.58 -17.84
N LYS A 363 -13.36 2.08 -18.99
CA LYS A 363 -14.70 2.67 -19.09
C LYS A 363 -15.82 1.69 -18.71
N ILE A 364 -15.66 0.40 -19.05
CA ILE A 364 -16.62 -0.63 -18.66
C ILE A 364 -16.61 -0.83 -17.14
N VAL A 365 -15.43 -0.88 -16.54
CA VAL A 365 -15.28 -1.05 -15.07
C VAL A 365 -15.84 0.15 -14.30
N GLU A 366 -15.63 1.37 -14.81
CA GLU A 366 -16.06 2.61 -14.16
C GLU A 366 -17.55 2.93 -14.40
N GLY A 367 -18.14 2.41 -15.47
CA GLY A 367 -19.56 2.61 -15.85
C GLY A 367 -20.53 1.54 -15.35
N GLY A 368 -20.03 0.49 -14.66
CA GLY A 368 -20.80 -0.68 -14.19
C GLY A 368 -21.45 -0.54 -12.82
#